data_5633c709069a32b019cc4ee702e8db8b
#
_entry.id   5633c709069a32b019cc4ee702e8db8b
#
_cell.length_a   1.000
_cell.length_b   1.000
_cell.length_c   1.000
_cell.angle_alpha   90.00
_cell.angle_beta   90.00
_cell.angle_gamma   90.00
#
_symmetry.space_group_name_H-M   'P 1'
#
loop_
_entity.id
_entity.type
_entity.pdbx_description
1 polymer ?
#
loop_
_entity_poly.entity_id
_entity_poly.type
_entity_poly.pdbx_seq_one_letter_code
_entity_poly.pdbx_strand_id
1 'polypeptide(L)'
;MPPPQPPRFDGQRWSNADDDRIEVLPADPAWPQRFAAEAEAIRTALALALPGLGIEHVGSTAVPGLDAKPIIDILLLPPPGHDPQRLVAPLEGLGYQFWRENPNTQRMFFVKGMPPFGHGRTHHVHVMPLAQADRYLLFRDWLRNHPDDARLYAETKHTLARRYPTDREAYTRGKDEVVARILDRALAATRHPMIQSGLVRREREMHARGLRETLVAGAESTPGGPADTAYFDSLRSRVSKPQD
;
A
#
# COMPACT_ATOMS: atom_id res chain seq x y z
N MET A 1 8.18 -27.13 23.47
CA MET A 1 7.78 -27.24 22.06
C MET A 1 7.72 -25.83 21.50
N PRO A 2 8.33 -25.53 20.36
CA PRO A 2 8.09 -24.25 19.72
C PRO A 2 6.61 -24.13 19.35
N PRO A 3 6.01 -22.93 19.37
CA PRO A 3 4.62 -22.72 18.95
C PRO A 3 4.44 -23.23 17.52
N PRO A 4 3.26 -23.79 17.17
CA PRO A 4 3.00 -24.24 15.82
C PRO A 4 3.20 -23.07 14.85
N GLN A 5 4.01 -23.27 13.82
CA GLN A 5 4.16 -22.29 12.76
C GLN A 5 2.80 -22.09 12.09
N PRO A 6 2.38 -20.85 11.83
CA PRO A 6 1.15 -20.61 11.09
C PRO A 6 1.21 -21.30 9.72
N PRO A 7 0.09 -21.83 9.23
CA PRO A 7 0.06 -22.47 7.92
C PRO A 7 0.58 -21.49 6.86
N ARG A 8 1.48 -21.97 5.98
CA ARG A 8 2.01 -21.18 4.91
C ARG A 8 0.89 -20.80 3.94
N PHE A 9 0.75 -19.52 3.66
CA PHE A 9 -0.16 -19.01 2.65
C PHE A 9 0.37 -19.37 1.26
N ASP A 10 -0.30 -20.26 0.55
CA ASP A 10 0.05 -20.65 -0.82
C ASP A 10 -0.52 -19.68 -1.88
N GLY A 11 -1.21 -18.63 -1.44
CA GLY A 11 -1.75 -17.57 -2.30
C GLY A 11 -3.00 -17.95 -3.10
N GLN A 12 -3.29 -19.23 -3.28
CA GLN A 12 -4.35 -19.69 -4.18
C GLN A 12 -5.50 -20.41 -3.50
N ARG A 13 -5.32 -21.00 -2.33
CA ARG A 13 -6.37 -21.83 -1.71
C ARG A 13 -6.50 -21.58 -0.22
N TRP A 14 -7.35 -20.67 0.13
CA TRP A 14 -8.06 -20.79 1.39
C TRP A 14 -9.19 -21.78 1.18
N SER A 15 -9.19 -22.87 1.92
CA SER A 15 -9.99 -24.07 1.66
C SER A 15 -11.50 -23.95 1.92
N ASN A 16 -12.00 -22.74 2.24
CA ASN A 16 -13.42 -22.48 2.39
C ASN A 16 -13.86 -21.49 1.31
N ALA A 17 -14.45 -22.03 0.23
CA ALA A 17 -14.97 -21.24 -0.89
C ALA A 17 -15.98 -20.17 -0.45
N ASP A 18 -16.67 -20.37 0.67
CA ASP A 18 -17.64 -19.42 1.21
C ASP A 18 -17.00 -18.17 1.82
N ASP A 19 -15.79 -18.29 2.41
CA ASP A 19 -15.10 -17.17 3.07
C ASP A 19 -14.39 -16.23 2.06
N ASP A 20 -14.22 -16.65 0.81
CA ASP A 20 -13.54 -15.87 -0.24
C ASP A 20 -14.50 -15.37 -1.34
N ARG A 21 -15.80 -15.39 -1.07
CA ARG A 21 -16.82 -14.90 -2.01
C ARG A 21 -16.57 -13.42 -2.35
N ILE A 22 -16.73 -13.12 -3.64
CA ILE A 22 -16.55 -11.77 -4.16
C ILE A 22 -17.86 -11.00 -3.98
N GLU A 23 -17.86 -10.09 -3.04
CA GLU A 23 -18.99 -9.23 -2.76
C GLU A 23 -18.57 -7.77 -2.94
N VAL A 24 -19.27 -7.05 -3.82
CA VAL A 24 -19.08 -5.61 -4.03
C VAL A 24 -20.22 -4.91 -3.29
N LEU A 25 -19.86 -4.18 -2.25
CA LEU A 25 -20.78 -3.47 -1.36
C LEU A 25 -20.81 -1.98 -1.70
N PRO A 26 -21.90 -1.27 -1.35
CA PRO A 26 -21.92 0.18 -1.38
C PRO A 26 -20.78 0.80 -0.58
N ALA A 27 -20.34 1.98 -0.99
CA ALA A 27 -19.25 2.69 -0.31
C ALA A 27 -19.56 2.90 1.18
N ASP A 28 -18.63 2.44 2.04
CA ASP A 28 -18.73 2.60 3.49
C ASP A 28 -17.91 3.83 3.93
N PRO A 29 -18.53 4.86 4.54
CA PRO A 29 -17.82 6.05 5.01
C PRO A 29 -16.80 5.76 6.12
N ALA A 30 -16.80 4.56 6.71
CA ALA A 30 -15.83 4.14 7.71
C ALA A 30 -14.49 3.64 7.11
N TRP A 31 -14.40 3.39 5.80
CA TRP A 31 -13.14 2.91 5.20
C TRP A 31 -11.93 3.83 5.42
N PRO A 32 -12.04 5.16 5.27
CA PRO A 32 -10.92 6.05 5.58
C PRO A 32 -10.45 5.95 7.04
N GLN A 33 -11.37 5.79 7.99
CA GLN A 33 -11.04 5.62 9.40
C GLN A 33 -10.36 4.27 9.67
N ARG A 34 -10.86 3.18 9.04
CA ARG A 34 -10.21 1.86 9.12
C ARG A 34 -8.79 1.90 8.56
N PHE A 35 -8.59 2.57 7.41
CA PHE A 35 -7.26 2.79 6.88
C PHE A 35 -6.37 3.56 7.86
N ALA A 36 -6.86 4.66 8.43
CA ALA A 36 -6.09 5.50 9.34
C ALA A 36 -5.61 4.72 10.58
N ALA A 37 -6.50 3.91 11.17
CA ALA A 37 -6.16 3.08 12.33
C ALA A 37 -5.10 2.02 11.99
N GLU A 38 -5.24 1.35 10.84
CA GLU A 38 -4.29 0.34 10.40
C GLU A 38 -2.94 0.95 9.98
N ALA A 39 -2.96 2.11 9.31
CA ALA A 39 -1.75 2.85 8.96
C ALA A 39 -0.96 3.28 10.19
N GLU A 40 -1.62 3.65 11.29
CA GLU A 40 -0.97 3.99 12.54
C GLU A 40 -0.34 2.77 13.22
N ALA A 41 -1.04 1.62 13.21
CA ALA A 41 -0.50 0.37 13.73
C ALA A 41 0.76 -0.05 12.95
N ILE A 42 0.72 0.04 11.61
CA ILE A 42 1.87 -0.25 10.73
C ILE A 42 3.02 0.73 11.01
N ARG A 43 2.74 2.02 11.12
CA ARG A 43 3.75 3.04 11.40
C ARG A 43 4.45 2.77 12.72
N THR A 44 3.70 2.47 13.77
CA THR A 44 4.24 2.14 15.10
C THR A 44 5.11 0.88 15.04
N ALA A 45 4.65 -0.19 14.40
CA ALA A 45 5.39 -1.44 14.31
C ALA A 45 6.69 -1.32 13.50
N LEU A 46 6.76 -0.37 12.57
CA LEU A 46 7.88 -0.19 11.64
C LEU A 46 8.75 1.03 11.92
N ALA A 47 8.42 1.83 12.95
CA ALA A 47 9.09 3.10 13.25
C ALA A 47 10.62 2.99 13.33
N LEU A 48 11.12 1.94 14.01
CA LEU A 48 12.56 1.70 14.16
C LEU A 48 13.19 0.98 12.96
N ALA A 49 12.42 0.15 12.28
CA ALA A 49 12.93 -0.69 11.17
C ALA A 49 13.05 0.10 9.87
N LEU A 50 12.10 1.00 9.61
CA LEU A 50 11.97 1.75 8.36
C LEU A 50 11.48 3.19 8.62
N PRO A 51 12.32 4.06 9.19
CA PRO A 51 11.98 5.46 9.35
C PRO A 51 11.76 6.09 7.96
N GLY A 52 10.72 6.92 7.85
CA GLY A 52 10.34 7.56 6.59
C GLY A 52 9.53 6.68 5.63
N LEU A 53 8.98 5.56 6.10
CA LEU A 53 8.07 4.72 5.32
C LEU A 53 6.83 5.51 4.87
N GLY A 54 6.62 5.60 3.56
CA GLY A 54 5.37 6.14 2.99
C GLY A 54 4.24 5.12 3.16
N ILE A 55 3.06 5.58 3.60
CA ILE A 55 1.86 4.75 3.77
C ILE A 55 0.71 5.46 3.08
N GLU A 56 0.11 4.83 2.07
CA GLU A 56 -0.94 5.41 1.24
C GLU A 56 -2.18 4.50 1.18
N HIS A 57 -3.37 5.10 1.31
CA HIS A 57 -4.63 4.41 1.02
C HIS A 57 -4.82 4.33 -0.49
N VAL A 58 -4.91 3.15 -1.04
CA VAL A 58 -5.11 2.92 -2.47
C VAL A 58 -6.30 2.01 -2.74
N GLY A 59 -6.54 1.66 -4.00
CA GLY A 59 -7.67 0.81 -4.37
C GLY A 59 -9.01 1.50 -4.26
N SER A 60 -10.08 0.72 -4.41
CA SER A 60 -11.46 1.25 -4.51
C SER A 60 -11.96 1.89 -3.22
N THR A 61 -11.58 1.34 -2.05
CA THR A 61 -11.98 1.86 -0.74
C THR A 61 -11.37 3.23 -0.41
N ALA A 62 -10.34 3.62 -1.17
CA ALA A 62 -9.72 4.95 -1.06
C ALA A 62 -10.45 6.04 -1.87
N VAL A 63 -11.47 5.68 -2.66
CA VAL A 63 -12.24 6.60 -3.50
C VAL A 63 -13.62 6.81 -2.86
N PRO A 64 -13.96 8.02 -2.40
CA PRO A 64 -15.25 8.31 -1.79
C PRO A 64 -16.43 7.95 -2.72
N GLY A 65 -17.45 7.31 -2.19
CA GLY A 65 -18.63 6.93 -2.94
C GLY A 65 -18.47 5.77 -3.93
N LEU A 66 -17.30 5.15 -4.01
CA LEU A 66 -17.05 4.04 -4.94
C LEU A 66 -17.35 2.70 -4.29
N ASP A 67 -18.35 1.98 -4.77
CA ASP A 67 -18.66 0.62 -4.36
C ASP A 67 -17.44 -0.29 -4.47
N ALA A 68 -17.19 -1.13 -3.46
CA ALA A 68 -16.01 -1.97 -3.43
C ALA A 68 -16.20 -3.25 -2.61
N LYS A 69 -15.28 -4.18 -2.75
CA LYS A 69 -15.08 -5.21 -1.72
C LYS A 69 -14.62 -4.50 -0.44
N PRO A 70 -15.09 -4.93 0.76
CA PRO A 70 -14.75 -4.28 2.03
C PRO A 70 -13.31 -4.60 2.50
N ILE A 71 -12.35 -4.45 1.59
CA ILE A 71 -10.93 -4.74 1.82
C ILE A 71 -10.17 -3.42 1.67
N ILE A 72 -9.42 -3.06 2.70
CA ILE A 72 -8.59 -1.85 2.69
C ILE A 72 -7.26 -2.17 2.00
N ASP A 73 -7.01 -1.55 0.84
CA ASP A 73 -5.74 -1.68 0.14
C ASP A 73 -4.76 -0.59 0.61
N ILE A 74 -3.64 -1.03 1.15
CA ILE A 74 -2.57 -0.17 1.71
C ILE A 74 -1.33 -0.32 0.84
N LEU A 75 -0.75 0.80 0.44
CA LEU A 75 0.50 0.84 -0.28
C LEU A 75 1.61 1.32 0.67
N LEU A 76 2.64 0.52 0.84
CA LEU A 76 3.84 0.86 1.59
C LEU A 76 4.97 1.19 0.62
N LEU A 77 5.61 2.32 0.86
CA LEU A 77 6.67 2.92 0.03
C LEU A 77 7.95 3.02 0.87
N PRO A 78 8.77 1.96 0.89
CA PRO A 78 10.05 2.01 1.60
C PRO A 78 10.95 3.11 1.03
N PRO A 79 11.69 3.83 1.88
CA PRO A 79 12.69 4.78 1.41
C PRO A 79 13.76 4.10 0.55
N PRO A 80 14.38 4.80 -0.42
CA PRO A 80 15.45 4.25 -1.23
C PRO A 80 16.59 3.67 -0.39
N GLY A 81 17.15 2.53 -0.82
CA GLY A 81 18.27 1.88 -0.14
C GLY A 81 17.89 1.03 1.08
N HIS A 82 16.61 0.96 1.45
CA HIS A 82 16.15 0.09 2.53
C HIS A 82 15.72 -1.28 1.99
N ASP A 83 16.13 -2.34 2.70
CA ASP A 83 15.70 -3.69 2.38
C ASP A 83 14.21 -3.89 2.77
N PRO A 84 13.32 -4.13 1.81
CA PRO A 84 11.90 -4.33 2.09
C PRO A 84 11.61 -5.63 2.86
N GLN A 85 12.55 -6.58 2.93
CA GLN A 85 12.38 -7.79 3.74
C GLN A 85 12.25 -7.48 5.24
N ARG A 86 12.76 -6.33 5.70
CA ARG A 86 12.62 -5.87 7.08
C ARG A 86 11.17 -5.57 7.50
N LEU A 87 10.26 -5.45 6.53
CA LEU A 87 8.81 -5.30 6.77
C LEU A 87 8.13 -6.62 7.18
N VAL A 88 8.71 -7.78 6.82
CA VAL A 88 7.99 -9.07 6.92
C VAL A 88 7.63 -9.38 8.37
N ALA A 89 8.61 -9.48 9.25
CA ALA A 89 8.35 -9.87 10.64
C ALA A 89 7.43 -8.89 11.40
N PRO A 90 7.60 -7.54 11.30
CA PRO A 90 6.66 -6.61 11.91
C PRO A 90 5.24 -6.71 11.38
N LEU A 91 5.04 -6.88 10.07
CA LEU A 91 3.70 -7.06 9.49
C LEU A 91 3.07 -8.40 9.90
N GLU A 92 3.85 -9.48 9.93
CA GLU A 92 3.38 -10.78 10.45
C GLU A 92 2.98 -10.65 11.93
N GLY A 93 3.69 -9.85 12.73
CA GLY A 93 3.33 -9.51 14.11
C GLY A 93 1.99 -8.75 14.24
N LEU A 94 1.56 -8.04 13.20
CA LEU A 94 0.25 -7.39 13.12
C LEU A 94 -0.86 -8.29 12.55
N GLY A 95 -0.57 -9.58 12.30
CA GLY A 95 -1.52 -10.56 11.76
C GLY A 95 -1.64 -10.56 10.24
N TYR A 96 -0.68 -9.96 9.54
CA TYR A 96 -0.57 -10.12 8.10
C TYR A 96 0.10 -11.44 7.74
N GLN A 97 -0.26 -11.97 6.58
CA GLN A 97 0.37 -13.13 5.98
C GLN A 97 1.07 -12.72 4.70
N PHE A 98 2.39 -12.95 4.64
CA PHE A 98 3.19 -12.64 3.46
C PHE A 98 3.03 -13.71 2.38
N TRP A 99 2.61 -13.33 1.17
CA TRP A 99 2.57 -14.23 0.03
C TRP A 99 3.95 -14.32 -0.62
N ARG A 100 4.78 -15.25 -0.13
CA ARG A 100 6.18 -15.43 -0.55
C ARG A 100 6.29 -15.90 -2.00
N GLU A 101 5.33 -16.69 -2.47
CA GLU A 101 5.31 -17.31 -3.81
C GLU A 101 4.49 -16.50 -4.81
N ASN A 102 4.31 -15.20 -4.56
CA ASN A 102 3.59 -14.32 -5.46
C ASN A 102 4.29 -14.30 -6.83
N PRO A 103 3.60 -14.68 -7.92
CA PRO A 103 4.17 -14.65 -9.27
C PRO A 103 4.55 -13.23 -9.72
N ASN A 104 3.92 -12.20 -9.14
CA ASN A 104 4.33 -10.81 -9.35
C ASN A 104 5.48 -10.45 -8.41
N THR A 105 6.71 -10.62 -8.87
CA THR A 105 7.94 -10.35 -8.12
C THR A 105 8.28 -8.85 -8.00
N GLN A 106 7.54 -7.98 -8.69
CA GLN A 106 7.78 -6.53 -8.63
C GLN A 106 7.24 -5.88 -7.36
N ARG A 107 6.49 -6.64 -6.54
CA ARG A 107 5.94 -6.17 -5.27
C ARG A 107 5.91 -7.29 -4.23
N MET A 108 6.07 -6.92 -2.97
CA MET A 108 5.65 -7.81 -1.89
C MET A 108 4.16 -7.61 -1.63
N PHE A 109 3.48 -8.70 -1.28
CA PHE A 109 2.04 -8.67 -1.04
C PHE A 109 1.69 -9.40 0.25
N PHE A 110 0.89 -8.75 1.09
CA PHE A 110 0.44 -9.28 2.36
C PHE A 110 -1.07 -9.20 2.46
N VAL A 111 -1.66 -10.16 3.17
CA VAL A 111 -3.11 -10.24 3.40
C VAL A 111 -3.36 -10.36 4.90
N LYS A 112 -4.36 -9.63 5.42
CA LYS A 112 -4.82 -9.72 6.82
C LYS A 112 -6.28 -10.16 6.87
N GLY A 113 -6.64 -10.85 7.97
CA GLY A 113 -8.01 -11.26 8.27
C GLY A 113 -8.33 -12.71 7.87
N MET A 114 -7.39 -13.42 7.26
CA MET A 114 -7.58 -14.84 6.92
C MET A 114 -7.27 -15.76 8.10
N PRO A 115 -7.78 -17.00 8.11
CA PRO A 115 -7.44 -17.96 9.16
C PRO A 115 -5.91 -18.13 9.33
N PRO A 116 -5.40 -18.30 10.55
CA PRO A 116 -6.13 -18.42 11.82
C PRO A 116 -6.53 -17.08 12.47
N PHE A 117 -6.24 -15.92 11.84
CA PHE A 117 -6.41 -14.58 12.42
C PHE A 117 -7.77 -13.94 12.09
N GLY A 118 -8.64 -14.62 11.37
CA GLY A 118 -9.97 -14.13 10.98
C GLY A 118 -10.70 -15.10 10.08
N HIS A 119 -11.82 -14.65 9.49
CA HIS A 119 -12.69 -15.45 8.64
C HIS A 119 -12.77 -14.93 7.18
N GLY A 120 -12.10 -13.83 6.87
CA GLY A 120 -12.09 -13.23 5.54
C GLY A 120 -11.12 -12.07 5.44
N ARG A 121 -10.74 -11.71 4.22
CA ARG A 121 -9.77 -10.66 3.94
C ARG A 121 -10.29 -9.29 4.38
N THR A 122 -9.53 -8.60 5.22
CA THR A 122 -9.85 -7.25 5.69
C THR A 122 -8.92 -6.19 5.12
N HIS A 123 -7.64 -6.52 4.96
CA HIS A 123 -6.62 -5.61 4.45
C HIS A 123 -5.67 -6.32 3.49
N HIS A 124 -5.23 -5.58 2.48
CA HIS A 124 -4.12 -5.93 1.61
C HIS A 124 -3.01 -4.91 1.78
N VAL A 125 -1.77 -5.37 1.90
CA VAL A 125 -0.60 -4.51 1.86
C VAL A 125 0.23 -4.82 0.62
N HIS A 126 0.50 -3.79 -0.16
CA HIS A 126 1.36 -3.80 -1.33
C HIS A 126 2.64 -3.03 -0.98
N VAL A 127 3.80 -3.65 -1.09
CA VAL A 127 5.09 -3.00 -0.86
C VAL A 127 5.83 -2.90 -2.18
N MET A 128 6.20 -1.70 -2.58
CA MET A 128 6.96 -1.43 -3.79
C MET A 128 7.66 -0.08 -3.72
N PRO A 129 8.73 0.14 -4.52
CA PRO A 129 9.34 1.45 -4.66
C PRO A 129 8.35 2.49 -5.21
N LEU A 130 8.54 3.77 -4.83
CA LEU A 130 7.67 4.86 -5.29
C LEU A 130 7.52 4.90 -6.81
N ALA A 131 8.60 4.72 -7.56
CA ALA A 131 8.58 4.71 -9.02
C ALA A 131 7.65 3.66 -9.65
N GLN A 132 7.31 2.60 -8.92
CA GLN A 132 6.38 1.56 -9.36
C GLN A 132 4.95 1.80 -8.85
N ALA A 133 4.81 2.68 -7.87
CA ALA A 133 3.55 3.00 -7.20
C ALA A 133 2.68 3.99 -7.97
N ASP A 134 3.25 4.74 -8.91
CA ASP A 134 2.61 5.85 -9.63
C ASP A 134 1.26 5.44 -10.24
N ARG A 135 1.15 4.23 -10.80
CA ARG A 135 -0.11 3.74 -11.39
C ARG A 135 -1.22 3.57 -10.36
N TYR A 136 -0.89 3.13 -9.14
CA TYR A 136 -1.87 2.97 -8.05
C TYR A 136 -2.39 4.33 -7.56
N LEU A 137 -1.46 5.27 -7.38
CA LEU A 137 -1.77 6.63 -6.94
C LEU A 137 -2.53 7.40 -8.02
N LEU A 138 -2.08 7.33 -9.27
CA LEU A 138 -2.73 7.96 -10.41
C LEU A 138 -4.16 7.44 -10.60
N PHE A 139 -4.37 6.12 -10.58
CA PHE A 139 -5.69 5.51 -10.73
C PHE A 139 -6.66 5.97 -9.63
N ARG A 140 -6.22 5.93 -8.37
CA ARG A 140 -7.00 6.43 -7.22
C ARG A 140 -7.37 7.89 -7.39
N ASP A 141 -6.39 8.74 -7.65
CA ASP A 141 -6.58 10.20 -7.71
C ASP A 141 -7.41 10.59 -8.94
N TRP A 142 -7.29 9.86 -10.03
CA TRP A 142 -8.15 10.03 -11.21
C TRP A 142 -9.61 9.74 -10.86
N LEU A 143 -9.90 8.58 -10.27
CA LEU A 143 -11.27 8.20 -9.91
C LEU A 143 -11.91 9.16 -8.88
N ARG A 144 -11.12 9.74 -7.98
CA ARG A 144 -11.60 10.76 -7.03
C ARG A 144 -12.12 12.02 -7.72
N ASN A 145 -11.58 12.35 -8.88
CA ASN A 145 -11.87 13.58 -9.62
C ASN A 145 -12.71 13.36 -10.89
N HIS A 146 -13.01 12.08 -11.23
CA HIS A 146 -13.75 11.74 -12.45
C HIS A 146 -14.89 10.75 -12.11
N PRO A 147 -16.05 11.26 -11.66
CA PRO A 147 -17.16 10.43 -11.17
C PRO A 147 -17.73 9.49 -12.24
N ASP A 148 -17.66 9.86 -13.52
CA ASP A 148 -18.14 8.98 -14.60
C ASP A 148 -17.25 7.73 -14.76
N ASP A 149 -15.93 7.88 -14.67
CA ASP A 149 -14.99 6.77 -14.68
C ASP A 149 -15.11 5.92 -13.42
N ALA A 150 -15.38 6.54 -12.26
CA ALA A 150 -15.64 5.84 -11.01
C ALA A 150 -16.92 4.98 -11.12
N ARG A 151 -17.98 5.52 -11.72
CA ARG A 151 -19.24 4.80 -11.96
C ARG A 151 -19.04 3.62 -12.92
N LEU A 152 -18.38 3.86 -14.06
CA LEU A 152 -18.05 2.80 -15.03
C LEU A 152 -17.27 1.66 -14.34
N TYR A 153 -16.31 2.00 -13.48
CA TYR A 153 -15.53 1.01 -12.76
C TYR A 153 -16.36 0.25 -11.71
N ALA A 154 -17.29 0.93 -11.03
CA ALA A 154 -18.23 0.29 -10.10
C ALA A 154 -19.16 -0.71 -10.82
N GLU A 155 -19.78 -0.30 -11.92
CA GLU A 155 -20.65 -1.15 -12.74
C GLU A 155 -19.90 -2.39 -13.27
N THR A 156 -18.67 -2.21 -13.73
CA THR A 156 -17.80 -3.31 -14.15
C THR A 156 -17.56 -4.29 -13.00
N LYS A 157 -17.25 -3.79 -11.80
CA LYS A 157 -17.03 -4.63 -10.61
C LYS A 157 -18.27 -5.42 -10.23
N HIS A 158 -19.44 -4.79 -10.21
CA HIS A 158 -20.70 -5.47 -9.92
C HIS A 158 -21.01 -6.58 -10.94
N THR A 159 -20.79 -6.30 -12.22
CA THR A 159 -21.00 -7.28 -13.30
C THR A 159 -20.07 -8.48 -13.14
N LEU A 160 -18.78 -8.21 -12.86
CA LEU A 160 -17.79 -9.27 -12.67
C LEU A 160 -18.05 -10.08 -11.39
N ALA A 161 -18.49 -9.44 -10.30
CA ALA A 161 -18.83 -10.15 -9.07
C ALA A 161 -20.00 -11.10 -9.23
N ARG A 162 -21.03 -10.71 -10.01
CA ARG A 162 -22.14 -11.62 -10.37
C ARG A 162 -21.68 -12.77 -11.26
N ARG A 163 -20.76 -12.50 -12.21
CA ARG A 163 -20.26 -13.50 -13.16
C ARG A 163 -19.26 -14.47 -12.54
N TYR A 164 -18.45 -14.02 -11.61
CA TYR A 164 -17.35 -14.76 -10.98
C TYR A 164 -17.41 -14.67 -9.46
N PRO A 165 -18.49 -15.15 -8.82
CA PRO A 165 -18.70 -14.93 -7.38
C PRO A 165 -17.66 -15.61 -6.48
N THR A 166 -16.98 -16.65 -6.97
CA THR A 166 -15.99 -17.45 -6.26
C THR A 166 -14.65 -17.57 -7.02
N ASP A 167 -14.58 -17.09 -8.25
CA ASP A 167 -13.34 -17.06 -9.04
C ASP A 167 -12.69 -15.69 -8.96
N ARG A 168 -11.82 -15.52 -7.95
CA ARG A 168 -11.12 -14.29 -7.67
C ARG A 168 -10.14 -13.89 -8.79
N GLU A 169 -9.56 -14.87 -9.46
CA GLU A 169 -8.62 -14.62 -10.55
C GLU A 169 -9.35 -14.09 -11.79
N ALA A 170 -10.43 -14.74 -12.20
CA ALA A 170 -11.27 -14.27 -13.31
C ALA A 170 -11.88 -12.89 -13.01
N TYR A 171 -12.35 -12.65 -11.78
CA TYR A 171 -12.80 -11.34 -11.35
C TYR A 171 -11.69 -10.28 -11.47
N THR A 172 -10.46 -10.62 -11.08
CA THR A 172 -9.34 -9.67 -11.11
C THR A 172 -8.92 -9.37 -12.54
N ARG A 173 -8.73 -10.38 -13.38
CA ARG A 173 -8.43 -10.22 -14.82
C ARG A 173 -9.52 -9.47 -15.58
N GLY A 174 -10.79 -9.74 -15.23
CA GLY A 174 -11.92 -9.08 -15.89
C GLY A 174 -11.94 -7.55 -15.76
N LYS A 175 -11.18 -6.98 -14.79
CA LYS A 175 -11.04 -5.53 -14.60
C LYS A 175 -9.92 -4.91 -15.45
N ASP A 176 -9.01 -5.71 -16.00
CA ASP A 176 -7.78 -5.20 -16.61
C ASP A 176 -8.07 -4.21 -17.75
N GLU A 177 -9.06 -4.50 -18.59
CA GLU A 177 -9.43 -3.62 -19.70
C GLU A 177 -9.95 -2.25 -19.24
N VAL A 178 -10.87 -2.22 -18.27
CA VAL A 178 -11.40 -0.96 -17.75
C VAL A 178 -10.34 -0.17 -16.98
N VAL A 179 -9.48 -0.85 -16.23
CA VAL A 179 -8.35 -0.22 -15.52
C VAL A 179 -7.36 0.38 -16.51
N ALA A 180 -6.99 -0.36 -17.57
CA ALA A 180 -6.10 0.15 -18.61
C ALA A 180 -6.67 1.41 -19.28
N ARG A 181 -7.95 1.37 -19.69
CA ARG A 181 -8.64 2.49 -20.32
C ARG A 181 -8.69 3.74 -19.44
N ILE A 182 -8.96 3.57 -18.15
CA ILE A 182 -8.98 4.68 -17.18
C ILE A 182 -7.57 5.23 -16.98
N LEU A 183 -6.56 4.38 -16.85
CA LEU A 183 -5.17 4.81 -16.73
C LEU A 183 -4.67 5.53 -17.98
N ASP A 184 -5.06 5.11 -19.18
CA ASP A 184 -4.69 5.80 -20.42
C ASP A 184 -5.26 7.23 -20.47
N ARG A 185 -6.52 7.42 -20.02
CA ARG A 185 -7.11 8.77 -19.88
C ARG A 185 -6.35 9.60 -18.84
N ALA A 186 -6.07 9.01 -17.69
CA ALA A 186 -5.32 9.68 -16.63
C ALA A 186 -3.92 10.09 -17.09
N LEU A 187 -3.20 9.21 -17.78
CA LEU A 187 -1.87 9.48 -18.34
C LEU A 187 -1.91 10.54 -19.45
N ALA A 188 -2.92 10.51 -20.31
CA ALA A 188 -3.09 11.53 -21.34
C ALA A 188 -3.30 12.91 -20.73
N ALA A 189 -4.09 13.01 -19.66
CA ALA A 189 -4.32 14.26 -18.93
C ALA A 189 -3.07 14.72 -18.16
N THR A 190 -2.27 13.78 -17.58
CA THR A 190 -1.05 14.14 -16.81
C THR A 190 0.11 14.61 -17.68
N ARG A 191 0.07 14.40 -18.98
CA ARG A 191 1.02 15.02 -19.94
C ARG A 191 0.87 16.54 -19.99
N HIS A 192 -0.19 17.10 -19.39
CA HIS A 192 -0.33 18.53 -19.23
C HIS A 192 0.65 19.06 -18.17
N PRO A 193 1.44 20.15 -18.42
CA PRO A 193 2.53 20.60 -17.54
C PRO A 193 2.14 20.88 -16.08
N MET A 194 0.88 21.28 -15.84
CA MET A 194 0.37 21.55 -14.48
C MET A 194 0.25 20.32 -13.59
N ILE A 195 0.10 19.13 -14.15
CA ILE A 195 -0.08 17.90 -13.35
C ILE A 195 1.27 17.25 -13.01
N GLN A 196 2.27 17.39 -13.90
CA GLN A 196 3.64 16.97 -13.61
C GLN A 196 4.21 17.67 -12.36
N SER A 197 3.86 18.96 -12.17
CA SER A 197 4.26 19.71 -10.97
C SER A 197 3.67 19.13 -9.67
N GLY A 198 2.48 18.54 -9.73
CA GLY A 198 1.82 17.89 -8.57
C GLY A 198 2.48 16.58 -8.12
N LEU A 199 2.94 15.76 -9.07
CA LEU A 199 3.66 14.51 -8.78
C LEU A 199 5.02 14.81 -8.15
N VAL A 200 5.79 15.73 -8.72
CA VAL A 200 7.08 16.20 -8.17
C VAL A 200 6.90 16.83 -6.79
N ARG A 201 5.82 17.59 -6.57
CA ARG A 201 5.51 18.15 -5.26
C ARG A 201 5.20 17.07 -4.22
N ARG A 202 4.42 16.03 -4.58
CA ARG A 202 4.10 14.91 -3.70
C ARG A 202 5.36 14.11 -3.31
N GLU A 203 6.25 13.86 -4.27
CA GLU A 203 7.54 13.22 -4.01
C GLU A 203 8.39 14.03 -3.00
N ARG A 204 8.46 15.35 -3.18
CA ARG A 204 9.16 16.26 -2.25
C ARG A 204 8.51 16.28 -0.87
N GLU A 205 7.17 16.27 -0.77
CA GLU A 205 6.43 16.27 0.49
C GLU A 205 6.64 14.94 1.25
N MET A 206 6.66 13.80 0.57
CA MET A 206 6.98 12.50 1.19
C MET A 206 8.43 12.43 1.66
N HIS A 207 9.37 12.93 0.86
CA HIS A 207 10.78 13.01 1.23
C HIS A 207 11.00 13.91 2.44
N ALA A 208 10.36 15.08 2.47
CA ALA A 208 10.42 16.01 3.59
C ALA A 208 9.78 15.45 4.88
N ARG A 209 8.69 14.66 4.74
CA ARG A 209 8.06 13.97 5.88
C ARG A 209 9.00 12.91 6.45
N GLY A 210 9.60 12.06 5.62
CA GLY A 210 10.58 11.06 6.04
C GLY A 210 11.79 11.69 6.73
N LEU A 211 12.28 12.83 6.25
CA LEU A 211 13.38 13.56 6.88
C LEU A 211 12.99 14.10 8.27
N ARG A 212 11.76 14.64 8.41
CA ARG A 212 11.24 15.12 9.71
C ARG A 212 11.10 14.00 10.72
N GLU A 213 10.53 12.86 10.31
CA GLU A 213 10.35 11.69 11.18
C GLU A 213 11.72 11.15 11.63
N THR A 214 12.72 11.12 10.75
CA THR A 214 14.09 10.73 11.08
C THR A 214 14.75 11.68 12.06
N LEU A 215 14.54 13.01 11.90
CA LEU A 215 15.07 14.03 12.80
C LEU A 215 14.40 13.99 14.18
N VAL A 216 13.08 13.77 14.23
CA VAL A 216 12.34 13.63 15.50
C VAL A 216 12.78 12.36 16.23
N ALA A 217 12.86 11.22 15.54
CA ALA A 217 13.37 9.97 16.14
C ALA A 217 14.81 10.10 16.62
N GLY A 218 15.65 10.87 15.91
CA GLY A 218 17.01 11.19 16.34
C GLY A 218 17.08 12.12 17.56
N ALA A 219 16.12 13.04 17.68
CA ALA A 219 16.04 13.97 18.83
C ALA A 219 15.50 13.32 20.11
N GLU A 220 14.66 12.28 19.96
CA GLU A 220 14.08 11.51 21.08
C GLU A 220 14.97 10.32 21.49
N SER A 221 15.99 9.97 20.70
CA SER A 221 16.96 8.94 21.07
C SER A 221 17.88 9.45 22.18
N THR A 222 18.10 8.61 23.19
CA THR A 222 19.05 8.93 24.28
C THR A 222 20.41 9.24 23.67
N PRO A 223 21.05 10.39 23.97
CA PRO A 223 22.34 10.75 23.39
C PRO A 223 23.39 9.68 23.68
N GLY A 224 23.89 9.02 22.67
CA GLY A 224 24.97 8.03 22.76
C GLY A 224 26.35 8.65 22.98
N GLY A 225 26.41 9.89 23.44
CA GLY A 225 27.62 10.69 23.67
C GLY A 225 27.42 12.15 23.26
N PRO A 226 28.31 13.06 23.62
CA PRO A 226 28.26 14.46 23.20
C PRO A 226 28.40 14.51 21.68
N ALA A 227 27.43 15.19 21.01
CA ALA A 227 27.51 15.49 19.60
C ALA A 227 28.67 16.47 19.37
N ASP A 228 29.82 15.93 19.03
CA ASP A 228 31.02 16.71 18.75
C ASP A 228 31.09 17.16 17.30
N THR A 229 32.08 17.98 16.97
CA THR A 229 32.28 18.50 15.61
C THR A 229 32.44 17.36 14.57
N ALA A 230 33.06 16.23 14.99
CA ALA A 230 33.30 15.07 14.13
C ALA A 230 31.98 14.35 13.74
N TYR A 231 31.01 14.32 14.67
CA TYR A 231 29.65 13.82 14.37
C TYR A 231 28.96 14.67 13.31
N PHE A 232 28.99 16.00 13.44
CA PHE A 232 28.36 16.87 12.44
C PHE A 232 29.09 16.90 11.11
N ASP A 233 30.40 16.74 11.07
CA ASP A 233 31.18 16.64 9.85
C ASP A 233 30.94 15.30 9.15
N SER A 234 30.72 14.22 9.89
CA SER A 234 30.25 12.93 9.36
C SER A 234 28.86 13.02 8.70
N LEU A 235 27.93 13.76 9.31
CA LEU A 235 26.61 14.01 8.72
C LEU A 235 26.70 14.85 7.45
N ARG A 236 27.51 15.92 7.44
CA ARG A 236 27.72 16.77 6.25
C ARG A 236 28.32 15.99 5.09
N SER A 237 29.29 15.11 5.34
CA SER A 237 29.93 14.30 4.31
C SER A 237 28.97 13.26 3.67
N ARG A 238 27.96 12.80 4.42
CA ARG A 238 26.91 11.90 3.91
C ARG A 238 25.87 12.59 3.03
N VAL A 239 25.61 13.87 3.30
CA VAL A 239 24.65 14.70 2.54
C VAL A 239 25.29 15.27 1.26
N SER A 240 26.61 15.40 1.23
CA SER A 240 27.34 16.08 0.14
C SER A 240 27.89 15.16 -0.95
N LYS A 241 27.61 13.85 -0.93
CA LYS A 241 28.00 12.96 -2.03
C LYS A 241 26.90 12.98 -3.10
N PRO A 242 27.18 13.48 -4.33
CA PRO A 242 26.32 13.20 -5.48
C PRO A 242 26.30 11.69 -5.70
N GLN A 243 25.15 11.13 -5.94
CA GLN A 243 25.04 9.76 -6.48
C GLN A 243 25.36 9.85 -7.98
N ASP A 244 26.48 9.28 -8.37
CA ASP A 244 26.78 8.93 -9.76
C ASP A 244 25.85 7.80 -10.24
#